data_1ebdeae146d8e11714186933635536f0
#
_entry.id   1ebdeae146d8e11714186933635536f0
#
_cell.length_a   1.000
_cell.length_b   1.000
_cell.length_c   1.000
_cell.angle_alpha   90.00
_cell.angle_beta   90.00
_cell.angle_gamma   90.00
#
_symmetry.space_group_name_H-M   'P 1'
#
loop_
_entity.id
_entity.type
_entity.pdbx_description
1 polymer ?
#
loop_
_entity_poly.entity_id
_entity_poly.type
_entity_poly.pdbx_seq_one_letter_code
_entity_poly.pdbx_strand_id
1 'polypeptide(L)'
;MLFNLDKKIALVTGAGRGNGASIAKGLASAGAQVIVVDVDGENAKQTAELIRATDGTAWSYRLDITDAQACNELSSQIANEVGLVDVLVNNAGVLLRSPIDGHDAAQQWHTTMNVNVNGPFNMTQAFLPALKSKRGTIVNVASIQSFVAAPTSASYATSKGAVVQFTRTLAAELGPFGIRVNAIAPGIIETAMSADLRADAGKLATFLRHVPLGRAANPDELIGPVVFLASDAASYVTGAILTVDGGYLVV
;
A
#
# COMPACT_ATOMS: atom_id res chain seq x y z
N MET A 1 -24.63 -2.64 0.82
CA MET A 1 -23.89 -2.77 2.09
C MET A 1 -22.79 -1.71 2.10
N LEU A 2 -22.45 -1.10 3.26
CA LEU A 2 -21.47 0.00 3.35
C LEU A 2 -20.04 -0.36 2.92
N PHE A 3 -19.66 -1.64 3.03
CA PHE A 3 -18.33 -2.17 2.67
C PHE A 3 -18.28 -2.74 1.26
N ASN A 4 -19.33 -2.55 0.46
CA ASN A 4 -19.39 -3.07 -0.91
C ASN A 4 -18.59 -2.17 -1.87
N LEU A 5 -17.82 -2.79 -2.75
CA LEU A 5 -17.04 -2.15 -3.81
C LEU A 5 -17.54 -2.55 -5.21
N ASP A 6 -18.77 -3.03 -5.33
CA ASP A 6 -19.37 -3.39 -6.63
C ASP A 6 -19.21 -2.25 -7.63
N LYS A 7 -18.80 -2.61 -8.85
CA LYS A 7 -18.56 -1.68 -9.97
C LYS A 7 -17.40 -0.68 -9.74
N LYS A 8 -16.65 -0.77 -8.64
CA LYS A 8 -15.44 0.00 -8.43
C LYS A 8 -14.26 -0.67 -9.09
N ILE A 9 -13.40 0.14 -9.71
CA ILE A 9 -12.11 -0.30 -10.25
C ILE A 9 -11.03 0.09 -9.24
N ALA A 10 -10.36 -0.92 -8.67
CA ALA A 10 -9.31 -0.73 -7.68
C ALA A 10 -7.95 -1.14 -8.24
N LEU A 11 -6.97 -0.26 -8.17
CA LEU A 11 -5.58 -0.53 -8.53
C LEU A 11 -4.73 -0.69 -7.28
N VAL A 12 -3.94 -1.77 -7.21
CA VAL A 12 -3.02 -2.03 -6.11
C VAL A 12 -1.59 -2.17 -6.66
N THR A 13 -0.66 -1.35 -6.16
CA THR A 13 0.76 -1.45 -6.51
C THR A 13 1.52 -2.40 -5.59
N GLY A 14 2.56 -3.07 -6.09
CA GLY A 14 3.29 -4.10 -5.35
C GLY A 14 2.38 -5.25 -4.96
N ALA A 15 1.45 -5.61 -5.84
CA ALA A 15 0.38 -6.57 -5.56
C ALA A 15 0.68 -8.00 -6.06
N GLY A 16 1.91 -8.26 -6.50
CA GLY A 16 2.34 -9.61 -6.91
C GLY A 16 2.52 -10.58 -5.74
N ARG A 17 2.70 -10.09 -4.51
CA ARG A 17 2.92 -10.92 -3.32
C ARG A 17 2.61 -10.18 -2.02
N GLY A 18 2.65 -10.92 -0.90
CA GLY A 18 2.57 -10.38 0.45
C GLY A 18 1.32 -9.53 0.71
N ASN A 19 1.51 -8.36 1.35
CA ASN A 19 0.41 -7.46 1.71
C ASN A 19 -0.42 -7.03 0.50
N GLY A 20 0.25 -6.65 -0.60
CA GLY A 20 -0.44 -6.18 -1.80
C GLY A 20 -1.30 -7.24 -2.45
N ALA A 21 -0.83 -8.49 -2.51
CA ALA A 21 -1.61 -9.61 -3.05
C ALA A 21 -2.85 -9.91 -2.17
N SER A 22 -2.70 -9.90 -0.84
CA SER A 22 -3.83 -10.07 0.08
C SER A 22 -4.83 -8.93 -0.03
N ILE A 23 -4.36 -7.68 -0.09
CA ILE A 23 -5.21 -6.50 -0.29
C ILE A 23 -5.98 -6.61 -1.62
N ALA A 24 -5.29 -6.97 -2.72
CA ALA A 24 -5.91 -7.12 -4.03
C ALA A 24 -7.04 -8.19 -4.02
N LYS A 25 -6.76 -9.36 -3.43
CA LYS A 25 -7.77 -10.42 -3.25
C LYS A 25 -8.94 -9.96 -2.37
N GLY A 26 -8.66 -9.24 -1.29
CA GLY A 26 -9.68 -8.72 -0.40
C GLY A 26 -10.60 -7.68 -1.05
N LEU A 27 -10.05 -6.77 -1.87
CA LEU A 27 -10.83 -5.81 -2.64
C LEU A 27 -11.72 -6.51 -3.68
N ALA A 28 -11.19 -7.55 -4.35
CA ALA A 28 -11.98 -8.37 -5.26
C ALA A 28 -13.14 -9.10 -4.54
N SER A 29 -12.88 -9.67 -3.38
CA SER A 29 -13.91 -10.32 -2.54
C SER A 29 -14.97 -9.34 -2.04
N ALA A 30 -14.64 -8.04 -1.95
CA ALA A 30 -15.58 -6.98 -1.65
C ALA A 30 -16.36 -6.46 -2.89
N GLY A 31 -16.16 -7.07 -4.09
CA GLY A 31 -16.87 -6.76 -5.32
C GLY A 31 -16.12 -5.85 -6.29
N ALA A 32 -14.90 -5.41 -5.98
CA ALA A 32 -14.13 -4.57 -6.88
C ALA A 32 -13.58 -5.36 -8.09
N GLN A 33 -13.49 -4.68 -9.23
CA GLN A 33 -12.64 -5.09 -10.35
C GLN A 33 -11.21 -4.64 -10.03
N VAL A 34 -10.24 -5.58 -10.02
CA VAL A 34 -8.92 -5.29 -9.46
C VAL A 34 -7.84 -5.25 -10.55
N ILE A 35 -7.04 -4.21 -10.51
CA ILE A 35 -5.85 -4.04 -11.32
C ILE A 35 -4.64 -4.31 -10.43
N VAL A 36 -3.97 -5.43 -10.72
CA VAL A 36 -2.78 -5.90 -10.00
C VAL A 36 -1.54 -5.37 -10.69
N VAL A 37 -0.77 -4.51 -10.02
CA VAL A 37 0.45 -3.90 -10.57
C VAL A 37 1.65 -4.32 -9.73
N ASP A 38 2.70 -4.81 -10.39
CA ASP A 38 3.98 -5.14 -9.75
C ASP A 38 5.14 -4.94 -10.73
N VAL A 39 6.34 -4.69 -10.20
CA VAL A 39 7.57 -4.70 -11.02
C VAL A 39 7.89 -6.10 -11.55
N ASP A 40 7.48 -7.13 -10.82
CA ASP A 40 7.49 -8.53 -11.24
C ASP A 40 6.15 -8.88 -11.90
N GLY A 41 6.12 -8.88 -13.23
CA GLY A 41 4.93 -9.13 -14.03
C GLY A 41 4.34 -10.54 -13.84
N GLU A 42 5.18 -11.55 -13.59
CA GLU A 42 4.72 -12.92 -13.37
C GLU A 42 3.99 -13.06 -12.03
N ASN A 43 4.53 -12.47 -10.97
CA ASN A 43 3.85 -12.42 -9.68
C ASN A 43 2.53 -11.64 -9.76
N ALA A 44 2.50 -10.52 -10.50
CA ALA A 44 1.25 -9.78 -10.75
C ALA A 44 0.20 -10.65 -11.46
N LYS A 45 0.63 -11.39 -12.50
CA LYS A 45 -0.22 -12.30 -13.24
C LYS A 45 -0.78 -13.42 -12.36
N GLN A 46 0.06 -14.06 -11.55
CA GLN A 46 -0.37 -15.09 -10.61
C GLN A 46 -1.44 -14.58 -9.62
N THR A 47 -1.24 -13.39 -9.05
CA THR A 47 -2.25 -12.79 -8.16
C THR A 47 -3.57 -12.54 -8.90
N ALA A 48 -3.54 -12.01 -10.11
CA ALA A 48 -4.74 -11.80 -10.92
C ALA A 48 -5.44 -13.12 -11.29
N GLU A 49 -4.69 -14.17 -11.58
CA GLU A 49 -5.23 -15.51 -11.83
C GLU A 49 -5.93 -16.10 -10.60
N LEU A 50 -5.33 -15.93 -9.42
CA LEU A 50 -5.96 -16.36 -8.15
C LEU A 50 -7.28 -15.62 -7.88
N ILE A 51 -7.35 -14.32 -8.20
CA ILE A 51 -8.61 -13.56 -8.10
C ILE A 51 -9.65 -14.09 -9.07
N ARG A 52 -9.28 -14.34 -10.33
CA ARG A 52 -10.21 -14.88 -11.34
C ARG A 52 -10.68 -16.29 -11.01
N ALA A 53 -9.84 -17.10 -10.36
CA ALA A 53 -10.21 -18.44 -9.92
C ALA A 53 -11.29 -18.47 -8.83
N THR A 54 -11.59 -17.34 -8.21
CA THR A 54 -12.67 -17.15 -7.21
C THR A 54 -13.79 -16.26 -7.75
N ASP A 55 -14.05 -16.32 -9.05
CA ASP A 55 -15.07 -15.53 -9.78
C ASP A 55 -14.88 -14.01 -9.70
N GLY A 56 -13.72 -13.53 -9.23
CA GLY A 56 -13.36 -12.12 -9.26
C GLY A 56 -12.93 -11.65 -10.64
N THR A 57 -12.98 -10.35 -10.89
CA THR A 57 -12.48 -9.73 -12.11
C THR A 57 -11.14 -9.06 -11.84
N ALA A 58 -10.09 -9.43 -12.57
CA ALA A 58 -8.77 -8.85 -12.39
C ALA A 58 -7.94 -8.78 -13.67
N TRP A 59 -7.10 -7.77 -13.77
CA TRP A 59 -6.04 -7.57 -14.76
C TRP A 59 -4.69 -7.47 -14.08
N SER A 60 -3.63 -7.76 -14.80
CA SER A 60 -2.26 -7.64 -14.30
C SER A 60 -1.41 -6.83 -15.25
N TYR A 61 -0.59 -5.93 -14.69
CA TYR A 61 0.36 -5.13 -15.45
C TYR A 61 1.72 -5.12 -14.74
N ARG A 62 2.79 -5.20 -15.55
CA ARG A 62 4.13 -4.95 -15.06
C ARG A 62 4.42 -3.45 -15.08
N LEU A 63 4.87 -2.89 -13.96
CA LEU A 63 5.25 -1.49 -13.87
C LEU A 63 6.31 -1.29 -12.78
N ASP A 64 7.36 -0.54 -13.11
CA ASP A 64 8.19 0.13 -12.12
C ASP A 64 7.59 1.50 -11.81
N ILE A 65 7.05 1.66 -10.61
CA ILE A 65 6.40 2.91 -10.18
C ILE A 65 7.38 4.09 -10.03
N THR A 66 8.68 3.84 -10.08
CA THR A 66 9.70 4.90 -10.06
C THR A 66 9.84 5.61 -11.41
N ASP A 67 9.32 5.02 -12.48
CA ASP A 67 9.26 5.60 -13.83
C ASP A 67 7.93 6.36 -14.01
N ALA A 68 8.01 7.69 -13.92
CA ALA A 68 6.85 8.56 -14.03
C ALA A 68 6.20 8.50 -15.43
N GLN A 69 6.99 8.31 -16.50
CA GLN A 69 6.46 8.18 -17.85
C GLN A 69 5.67 6.88 -17.99
N ALA A 70 6.24 5.76 -17.55
CA ALA A 70 5.56 4.47 -17.58
C ALA A 70 4.26 4.48 -16.73
N CYS A 71 4.23 5.20 -15.61
CA CYS A 71 3.01 5.40 -14.82
C CYS A 71 1.89 6.11 -15.63
N ASN A 72 2.24 7.17 -16.36
CA ASN A 72 1.28 7.91 -17.20
C ASN A 72 0.79 7.06 -18.39
N GLU A 73 1.69 6.31 -19.04
CA GLU A 73 1.35 5.40 -20.13
C GLU A 73 0.39 4.30 -19.65
N LEU A 74 0.67 3.69 -18.51
CA LEU A 74 -0.20 2.68 -17.91
C LEU A 74 -1.57 3.26 -17.51
N SER A 75 -1.61 4.49 -16.98
CA SER A 75 -2.89 5.14 -16.64
C SER A 75 -3.77 5.31 -17.88
N SER A 76 -3.17 5.72 -19.00
CA SER A 76 -3.86 5.87 -20.28
C SER A 76 -4.34 4.54 -20.84
N GLN A 77 -3.49 3.51 -20.77
CA GLN A 77 -3.82 2.15 -21.19
C GLN A 77 -5.00 1.60 -20.40
N ILE A 78 -4.94 1.68 -19.05
CA ILE A 78 -6.01 1.21 -18.16
C ILE A 78 -7.33 1.93 -18.45
N ALA A 79 -7.30 3.25 -18.67
CA ALA A 79 -8.50 4.02 -18.98
C ALA A 79 -9.19 3.52 -20.27
N ASN A 80 -8.43 3.06 -21.25
CA ASN A 80 -8.94 2.56 -22.52
C ASN A 80 -9.39 1.08 -22.45
N GLU A 81 -8.66 0.24 -21.73
CA GLU A 81 -8.89 -1.22 -21.70
C GLU A 81 -9.87 -1.67 -20.61
N VAL A 82 -9.86 -0.97 -19.46
CA VAL A 82 -10.59 -1.39 -18.27
C VAL A 82 -11.59 -0.34 -17.83
N GLY A 83 -11.15 0.92 -17.77
CA GLY A 83 -11.96 2.06 -17.32
C GLY A 83 -11.23 2.95 -16.32
N LEU A 84 -11.96 3.92 -15.77
CA LEU A 84 -11.39 4.89 -14.83
C LEU A 84 -11.29 4.31 -13.43
N VAL A 85 -10.10 4.40 -12.82
CA VAL A 85 -9.81 3.91 -11.47
C VAL A 85 -10.57 4.72 -10.42
N ASP A 86 -11.31 4.03 -9.56
CA ASP A 86 -12.02 4.58 -8.39
C ASP A 86 -11.15 4.54 -7.12
N VAL A 87 -10.32 3.49 -6.96
CA VAL A 87 -9.53 3.23 -5.76
C VAL A 87 -8.06 3.02 -6.15
N LEU A 88 -7.17 3.84 -5.62
CA LEU A 88 -5.73 3.65 -5.77
C LEU A 88 -5.12 3.22 -4.43
N VAL A 89 -4.52 2.03 -4.38
CA VAL A 89 -3.76 1.55 -3.22
C VAL A 89 -2.27 1.62 -3.51
N ASN A 90 -1.58 2.58 -2.92
CA ASN A 90 -0.13 2.72 -2.97
C ASN A 90 0.50 1.80 -1.92
N ASN A 91 0.71 0.53 -2.28
CA ASN A 91 1.27 -0.48 -1.38
C ASN A 91 2.74 -0.80 -1.71
N ALA A 92 3.18 -0.67 -2.96
CA ALA A 92 4.56 -0.97 -3.34
C ALA A 92 5.57 -0.27 -2.43
N GLY A 93 6.59 -1.00 -2.02
CA GLY A 93 7.62 -0.46 -1.14
C GLY A 93 8.73 -1.47 -0.86
N VAL A 94 9.88 -0.95 -0.48
CA VAL A 94 11.06 -1.72 -0.07
C VAL A 94 11.49 -1.35 1.34
N LEU A 95 12.06 -2.33 2.05
CA LEU A 95 12.70 -2.15 3.35
C LEU A 95 14.17 -2.56 3.22
N LEU A 96 15.03 -1.59 3.06
CA LEU A 96 16.47 -1.76 3.05
C LEU A 96 17.04 -1.27 4.39
N ARG A 97 18.02 -1.98 4.93
CA ARG A 97 18.60 -1.68 6.24
C ARG A 97 20.10 -1.50 6.13
N SER A 98 20.58 -0.35 6.58
CA SER A 98 22.01 -0.08 6.74
C SER A 98 22.23 0.86 7.93
N PRO A 99 23.32 0.69 8.69
CA PRO A 99 23.79 1.76 9.59
C PRO A 99 24.02 3.04 8.78
N ILE A 100 23.89 4.20 9.42
CA ILE A 100 24.03 5.50 8.73
C ILE A 100 25.44 5.72 8.14
N ASP A 101 26.44 5.10 8.72
CA ASP A 101 27.85 5.08 8.28
C ASP A 101 28.20 3.86 7.42
N GLY A 102 27.20 3.06 7.05
CA GLY A 102 27.37 1.87 6.21
C GLY A 102 27.78 2.23 4.79
N HIS A 103 28.59 1.40 4.16
CA HIS A 103 29.11 1.59 2.79
C HIS A 103 28.00 1.82 1.76
N ASP A 104 26.85 1.17 1.92
CA ASP A 104 25.70 1.22 1.01
C ASP A 104 24.56 2.15 1.49
N ALA A 105 24.78 2.87 2.59
CA ALA A 105 23.75 3.71 3.21
C ALA A 105 23.14 4.73 2.24
N ALA A 106 23.98 5.44 1.47
CA ALA A 106 23.52 6.42 0.49
C ALA A 106 22.71 5.78 -0.64
N GLN A 107 23.16 4.64 -1.17
CA GLN A 107 22.43 3.92 -2.22
C GLN A 107 21.10 3.42 -1.72
N GLN A 108 21.05 2.83 -0.52
CA GLN A 108 19.80 2.35 0.08
C GLN A 108 18.84 3.50 0.38
N TRP A 109 19.35 4.66 0.80
CA TRP A 109 18.55 5.86 0.96
C TRP A 109 17.88 6.26 -0.35
N HIS A 110 18.63 6.42 -1.43
CA HIS A 110 18.10 6.83 -2.74
C HIS A 110 17.09 5.81 -3.27
N THR A 111 17.40 4.52 -3.19
CA THR A 111 16.48 3.45 -3.64
C THR A 111 15.19 3.47 -2.84
N THR A 112 15.29 3.57 -1.50
CA THR A 112 14.12 3.56 -0.63
C THR A 112 13.24 4.78 -0.86
N MET A 113 13.83 5.99 -0.95
CA MET A 113 13.06 7.21 -1.21
C MET A 113 12.42 7.17 -2.60
N ASN A 114 13.12 6.65 -3.60
CA ASN A 114 12.58 6.58 -4.95
C ASN A 114 11.37 5.65 -5.03
N VAL A 115 11.46 4.45 -4.45
CA VAL A 115 10.34 3.49 -4.46
C VAL A 115 9.23 3.94 -3.51
N ASN A 116 9.54 4.27 -2.24
CA ASN A 116 8.54 4.44 -1.20
C ASN A 116 7.89 5.83 -1.19
N VAL A 117 8.52 6.85 -1.81
CA VAL A 117 8.03 8.24 -1.83
C VAL A 117 7.70 8.69 -3.24
N ASN A 118 8.69 8.66 -4.16
CA ASN A 118 8.47 9.09 -5.52
C ASN A 118 7.48 8.18 -6.25
N GLY A 119 7.53 6.86 -6.02
CA GLY A 119 6.59 5.91 -6.60
C GLY A 119 5.12 6.22 -6.30
N PRO A 120 4.68 6.33 -5.03
CA PRO A 120 3.34 6.78 -4.67
C PRO A 120 2.95 8.15 -5.25
N PHE A 121 3.90 9.09 -5.32
CA PHE A 121 3.69 10.38 -5.96
C PHE A 121 3.40 10.22 -7.46
N ASN A 122 4.23 9.47 -8.20
CA ASN A 122 4.05 9.22 -9.63
C ASN A 122 2.71 8.55 -9.92
N MET A 123 2.35 7.50 -9.16
CA MET A 123 1.07 6.81 -9.29
C MET A 123 -0.11 7.73 -9.01
N THR A 124 -0.02 8.53 -7.94
CA THR A 124 -1.08 9.48 -7.60
C THR A 124 -1.26 10.50 -8.73
N GLN A 125 -0.16 11.06 -9.26
CA GLN A 125 -0.19 12.05 -10.33
C GLN A 125 -0.78 11.46 -11.62
N ALA A 126 -0.34 10.27 -12.02
CA ALA A 126 -0.80 9.59 -13.24
C ALA A 126 -2.30 9.25 -13.20
N PHE A 127 -2.82 8.84 -12.03
CA PHE A 127 -4.23 8.45 -11.88
C PHE A 127 -5.13 9.57 -11.37
N LEU A 128 -4.60 10.77 -11.08
CA LEU A 128 -5.38 11.89 -10.56
C LEU A 128 -6.56 12.31 -11.45
N PRO A 129 -6.46 12.34 -12.80
CA PRO A 129 -7.61 12.64 -13.66
C PRO A 129 -8.78 11.66 -13.48
N ALA A 130 -8.47 10.34 -13.42
CA ALA A 130 -9.48 9.31 -13.18
C ALA A 130 -10.11 9.46 -11.79
N LEU A 131 -9.28 9.63 -10.75
CA LEU A 131 -9.74 9.81 -9.37
C LEU A 131 -10.62 11.06 -9.21
N LYS A 132 -10.29 12.17 -9.88
CA LYS A 132 -11.15 13.38 -9.88
C LYS A 132 -12.50 13.11 -10.54
N SER A 133 -12.51 12.44 -11.71
CA SER A 133 -13.73 12.09 -12.42
C SER A 133 -14.66 11.19 -11.61
N LYS A 134 -14.08 10.25 -10.86
CA LYS A 134 -14.80 9.26 -10.06
C LYS A 134 -15.12 9.72 -8.63
N ARG A 135 -14.58 10.85 -8.18
CA ARG A 135 -14.54 11.23 -6.75
C ARG A 135 -14.01 10.06 -5.91
N GLY A 136 -12.88 9.52 -6.36
CA GLY A 136 -12.33 8.26 -5.88
C GLY A 136 -11.66 8.34 -4.52
N THR A 137 -10.89 7.32 -4.19
CA THR A 137 -10.13 7.28 -2.93
C THR A 137 -8.72 6.76 -3.13
N ILE A 138 -7.80 7.25 -2.30
CA ILE A 138 -6.42 6.79 -2.22
C ILE A 138 -6.19 6.16 -0.85
N VAL A 139 -5.61 4.97 -0.83
CA VAL A 139 -5.14 4.31 0.40
C VAL A 139 -3.63 4.09 0.28
N ASN A 140 -2.87 4.79 1.11
CA ASN A 140 -1.42 4.64 1.17
C ASN A 140 -1.03 3.60 2.23
N VAL A 141 0.03 2.83 1.98
CA VAL A 141 0.58 1.90 2.98
C VAL A 141 1.81 2.52 3.63
N ALA A 142 1.61 3.06 4.83
CA ALA A 142 2.64 3.58 5.72
C ALA A 142 3.30 2.45 6.54
N SER A 143 3.64 2.67 7.79
CA SER A 143 4.19 1.70 8.74
C SER A 143 4.11 2.26 10.16
N ILE A 144 4.18 1.41 11.18
CA ILE A 144 4.49 1.87 12.54
C ILE A 144 5.80 2.67 12.59
N GLN A 145 6.77 2.37 11.72
CA GLN A 145 8.01 3.14 11.61
C GLN A 145 7.82 4.56 11.05
N SER A 146 6.61 4.96 10.71
CA SER A 146 6.27 6.37 10.51
C SER A 146 6.23 7.17 11.82
N PHE A 147 6.12 6.49 12.96
CA PHE A 147 5.90 7.08 14.29
C PHE A 147 6.98 6.72 15.30
N VAL A 148 7.66 5.59 15.11
CA VAL A 148 8.72 5.09 15.98
C VAL A 148 9.98 4.78 15.19
N ALA A 149 11.14 4.92 15.87
CA ALA A 149 12.43 4.64 15.27
C ALA A 149 12.79 3.14 15.38
N ALA A 150 13.52 2.65 14.39
CA ALA A 150 14.21 1.37 14.47
C ALA A 150 15.67 1.57 13.99
N PRO A 151 16.66 1.04 14.71
CA PRO A 151 18.06 1.08 14.28
C PRO A 151 18.23 0.54 12.85
N THR A 152 19.18 1.09 12.10
CA THR A 152 19.50 0.71 10.71
C THR A 152 18.38 0.91 9.68
N SER A 153 17.31 1.59 10.06
CA SER A 153 16.14 1.84 9.20
C SER A 153 15.94 3.33 8.84
N ALA A 154 16.99 4.14 8.84
CA ALA A 154 16.87 5.58 8.60
C ALA A 154 16.12 5.90 7.30
N SER A 155 16.47 5.28 6.18
CA SER A 155 15.81 5.47 4.89
C SER A 155 14.34 5.05 4.93
N TYR A 156 14.06 3.87 5.50
CA TYR A 156 12.71 3.33 5.55
C TYR A 156 11.79 4.15 6.46
N ALA A 157 12.21 4.41 7.70
CA ALA A 157 11.43 5.18 8.66
C ALA A 157 11.12 6.59 8.12
N THR A 158 12.12 7.27 7.55
CA THR A 158 11.94 8.57 6.89
C THR A 158 10.94 8.48 5.73
N SER A 159 11.07 7.47 4.86
CA SER A 159 10.14 7.30 3.73
C SER A 159 8.70 7.07 4.19
N LYS A 160 8.51 6.28 5.26
CA LYS A 160 7.17 6.00 5.78
C LYS A 160 6.59 7.19 6.57
N GLY A 161 7.42 8.01 7.22
CA GLY A 161 7.04 9.32 7.75
C GLY A 161 6.58 10.28 6.64
N ALA A 162 7.31 10.31 5.51
CA ALA A 162 6.92 11.09 4.33
C ALA A 162 5.56 10.65 3.78
N VAL A 163 5.27 9.34 3.71
CA VAL A 163 3.96 8.81 3.27
C VAL A 163 2.82 9.29 4.17
N VAL A 164 3.04 9.36 5.49
CA VAL A 164 2.04 9.90 6.43
C VAL A 164 1.75 11.36 6.12
N GLN A 165 2.78 12.19 5.95
CA GLN A 165 2.57 13.61 5.65
C GLN A 165 2.00 13.81 4.24
N PHE A 166 2.43 13.04 3.26
CA PHE A 166 1.87 13.02 1.91
C PHE A 166 0.36 12.71 1.93
N THR A 167 -0.06 11.72 2.71
CA THR A 167 -1.48 11.37 2.91
C THR A 167 -2.28 12.56 3.42
N ARG A 168 -1.80 13.25 4.45
CA ARG A 168 -2.48 14.41 5.05
C ARG A 168 -2.57 15.60 4.09
N THR A 169 -1.47 15.88 3.39
CA THR A 169 -1.43 16.97 2.41
C THR A 169 -2.39 16.71 1.27
N LEU A 170 -2.37 15.51 0.69
CA LEU A 170 -3.30 15.14 -0.38
C LEU A 170 -4.76 15.15 0.08
N ALA A 171 -5.05 14.74 1.33
CA ALA A 171 -6.40 14.81 1.86
C ALA A 171 -6.94 16.24 1.88
N ALA A 172 -6.10 17.21 2.26
CA ALA A 172 -6.46 18.64 2.24
C ALA A 172 -6.60 19.18 0.81
N GLU A 173 -5.67 18.85 -0.09
CA GLU A 173 -5.69 19.36 -1.48
C GLU A 173 -6.79 18.74 -2.32
N LEU A 174 -7.10 17.46 -2.13
CA LEU A 174 -8.01 16.72 -2.99
C LEU A 174 -9.44 16.63 -2.43
N GLY A 175 -9.64 16.98 -1.17
CA GLY A 175 -10.96 17.04 -0.52
C GLY A 175 -11.98 17.88 -1.29
N PRO A 176 -11.65 19.10 -1.82
CA PRO A 176 -12.56 19.89 -2.64
C PRO A 176 -13.06 19.19 -3.92
N PHE A 177 -12.34 18.17 -4.40
CA PHE A 177 -12.75 17.34 -5.54
C PHE A 177 -13.57 16.10 -5.13
N GLY A 178 -13.84 15.93 -3.83
CA GLY A 178 -14.54 14.77 -3.29
C GLY A 178 -13.68 13.52 -3.20
N ILE A 179 -12.35 13.65 -3.30
CA ILE A 179 -11.40 12.54 -3.18
C ILE A 179 -11.01 12.39 -1.71
N ARG A 180 -11.08 11.17 -1.19
CA ARG A 180 -10.59 10.84 0.15
C ARG A 180 -9.18 10.25 0.05
N VAL A 181 -8.30 10.64 0.96
CA VAL A 181 -6.93 10.10 1.01
C VAL A 181 -6.62 9.68 2.45
N ASN A 182 -6.37 8.40 2.65
CA ASN A 182 -6.07 7.83 3.96
C ASN A 182 -4.87 6.89 3.86
N ALA A 183 -4.36 6.44 5.00
CA ALA A 183 -3.33 5.41 5.04
C ALA A 183 -3.64 4.33 6.08
N ILE A 184 -3.11 3.13 5.86
CA ILE A 184 -2.90 2.15 6.91
C ILE A 184 -1.44 2.21 7.36
N ALA A 185 -1.17 1.94 8.63
CA ALA A 185 0.17 1.82 9.19
C ALA A 185 0.34 0.43 9.83
N PRO A 186 0.77 -0.58 9.03
CA PRO A 186 0.97 -1.93 9.54
C PRO A 186 2.12 -2.03 10.55
N GLY A 187 1.95 -2.94 11.54
CA GLY A 187 3.01 -3.46 12.38
C GLY A 187 3.82 -4.56 11.70
N ILE A 188 4.14 -5.63 12.46
CA ILE A 188 4.80 -6.80 11.89
C ILE A 188 3.77 -7.71 11.20
N ILE A 189 3.93 -7.88 9.89
CA ILE A 189 3.07 -8.74 9.06
C ILE A 189 3.90 -9.91 8.52
N GLU A 190 3.35 -11.11 8.47
CA GLU A 190 4.01 -12.34 8.01
C GLU A 190 4.20 -12.36 6.49
N THR A 191 5.24 -11.67 6.03
CA THR A 191 5.63 -11.58 4.62
C THR A 191 7.11 -11.88 4.44
N ALA A 192 7.58 -11.95 3.20
CA ALA A 192 9.01 -12.05 2.90
C ALA A 192 9.81 -10.86 3.47
N MET A 193 9.22 -9.65 3.52
CA MET A 193 9.87 -8.45 4.07
C MET A 193 10.22 -8.57 5.56
N SER A 194 9.46 -9.33 6.33
CA SER A 194 9.67 -9.56 7.76
C SER A 194 10.37 -10.90 8.07
N ALA A 195 10.74 -11.67 7.04
CA ALA A 195 11.24 -13.04 7.22
C ALA A 195 12.47 -13.10 8.13
N ASP A 196 13.46 -12.24 7.93
CA ASP A 196 14.68 -12.20 8.73
C ASP A 196 14.41 -11.90 10.21
N LEU A 197 13.50 -10.97 10.50
CA LEU A 197 13.07 -10.66 11.86
C LEU A 197 12.37 -11.87 12.50
N ARG A 198 11.50 -12.54 11.73
CA ARG A 198 10.74 -13.71 12.23
C ARG A 198 11.59 -14.97 12.38
N ALA A 199 12.67 -15.08 11.61
CA ALA A 199 13.62 -16.19 11.72
C ALA A 199 14.49 -16.12 12.99
N ASP A 200 14.67 -14.92 13.56
CA ASP A 200 15.40 -14.70 14.81
C ASP A 200 14.43 -14.64 15.99
N ALA A 201 14.29 -15.74 16.72
CA ALA A 201 13.35 -15.86 17.83
C ALA A 201 13.59 -14.80 18.93
N GLY A 202 14.84 -14.38 19.16
CA GLY A 202 15.17 -13.36 20.17
C GLY A 202 14.72 -11.97 19.75
N LYS A 203 14.98 -11.60 18.49
CA LYS A 203 14.51 -10.32 17.92
C LYS A 203 12.99 -10.29 17.83
N LEU A 204 12.37 -11.38 17.39
CA LEU A 204 10.91 -11.49 17.33
C LEU A 204 10.29 -11.33 18.70
N ALA A 205 10.78 -12.05 19.72
CA ALA A 205 10.28 -11.94 21.08
C ALA A 205 10.45 -10.50 21.65
N THR A 206 11.56 -9.84 21.32
CA THR A 206 11.79 -8.44 21.72
C THR A 206 10.79 -7.51 21.06
N PHE A 207 10.49 -7.69 19.79
CA PHE A 207 9.47 -6.93 19.07
C PHE A 207 8.07 -7.18 19.65
N LEU A 208 7.70 -8.45 19.85
CA LEU A 208 6.36 -8.84 20.30
C LEU A 208 6.05 -8.41 21.74
N ARG A 209 7.04 -8.09 22.56
CA ARG A 209 6.80 -7.48 23.91
C ARG A 209 6.05 -6.14 23.83
N HIS A 210 6.17 -5.44 22.69
CA HIS A 210 5.45 -4.18 22.43
C HIS A 210 4.15 -4.40 21.63
N VAL A 211 3.73 -5.65 21.42
CA VAL A 211 2.49 -5.97 20.69
C VAL A 211 1.50 -6.57 21.68
N PRO A 212 0.51 -5.84 22.20
CA PRO A 212 -0.51 -6.37 23.11
C PRO A 212 -1.18 -7.64 22.65
N LEU A 213 -1.43 -7.79 21.32
CA LEU A 213 -2.00 -9.04 20.78
C LEU A 213 -0.99 -10.20 20.71
N GLY A 214 0.29 -9.98 21.04
CA GLY A 214 1.30 -11.02 21.28
C GLY A 214 1.77 -11.80 20.05
N ARG A 215 1.45 -11.37 18.83
CA ARG A 215 1.80 -12.09 17.59
C ARG A 215 2.04 -11.14 16.40
N ALA A 216 2.69 -11.66 15.37
CA ALA A 216 2.65 -11.07 14.05
C ALA A 216 1.23 -11.23 13.44
N ALA A 217 0.87 -10.34 12.55
CA ALA A 217 -0.39 -10.43 11.83
C ALA A 217 -0.22 -11.19 10.52
N ASN A 218 -1.27 -11.90 10.09
CA ASN A 218 -1.36 -12.43 8.73
C ASN A 218 -1.63 -11.28 7.74
N PRO A 219 -1.11 -11.31 6.50
CA PRO A 219 -1.42 -10.31 5.47
C PRO A 219 -2.92 -10.08 5.24
N ASP A 220 -3.74 -11.08 5.42
CA ASP A 220 -5.20 -10.97 5.24
C ASP A 220 -5.87 -10.08 6.32
N GLU A 221 -5.20 -9.82 7.45
CA GLU A 221 -5.70 -8.89 8.47
C GLU A 221 -5.64 -7.41 8.03
N LEU A 222 -4.95 -7.12 6.91
CA LEU A 222 -4.98 -5.80 6.28
C LEU A 222 -6.21 -5.58 5.38
N ILE A 223 -6.92 -6.65 5.01
CA ILE A 223 -8.06 -6.59 4.08
C ILE A 223 -9.17 -5.69 4.66
N GLY A 224 -9.64 -6.00 5.86
CA GLY A 224 -10.72 -5.24 6.51
C GLY A 224 -10.44 -3.74 6.58
N PRO A 225 -9.30 -3.31 7.14
CA PRO A 225 -8.89 -1.91 7.17
C PRO A 225 -8.86 -1.23 5.80
N VAL A 226 -8.32 -1.89 4.77
CA VAL A 226 -8.24 -1.30 3.42
C VAL A 226 -9.62 -1.24 2.76
N VAL A 227 -10.44 -2.27 2.86
CA VAL A 227 -11.82 -2.28 2.35
C VAL A 227 -12.65 -1.20 3.04
N PHE A 228 -12.50 -1.01 4.35
CA PHE A 228 -13.14 0.10 5.08
C PHE A 228 -12.76 1.45 4.46
N LEU A 229 -11.46 1.74 4.35
CA LEU A 229 -10.99 3.04 3.83
C LEU A 229 -11.34 3.24 2.34
N ALA A 230 -11.42 2.16 1.56
CA ALA A 230 -11.77 2.20 0.15
C ALA A 230 -13.28 2.41 -0.10
N SER A 231 -14.14 2.01 0.84
CA SER A 231 -15.60 1.97 0.68
C SER A 231 -16.32 3.22 1.20
N ASP A 232 -17.62 3.27 0.99
CA ASP A 232 -18.51 4.33 1.50
C ASP A 232 -18.66 4.28 3.04
N ALA A 233 -18.25 3.20 3.69
CA ALA A 233 -18.15 3.15 5.16
C ALA A 233 -17.21 4.22 5.73
N ALA A 234 -16.23 4.67 4.93
CA ALA A 234 -15.30 5.74 5.27
C ALA A 234 -15.64 7.08 4.60
N SER A 235 -16.90 7.33 4.23
CA SER A 235 -17.33 8.53 3.46
C SER A 235 -16.97 9.87 4.11
N TYR A 236 -16.79 9.90 5.43
CA TYR A 236 -16.37 11.11 6.18
C TYR A 236 -14.98 10.98 6.80
N VAL A 237 -14.16 10.03 6.28
CA VAL A 237 -12.79 9.77 6.75
C VAL A 237 -11.80 10.16 5.67
N THR A 238 -11.00 11.20 5.92
CA THR A 238 -9.89 11.63 5.07
C THR A 238 -8.75 12.17 5.92
N GLY A 239 -7.49 11.97 5.49
CA GLY A 239 -6.29 12.34 6.23
C GLY A 239 -5.95 11.42 7.41
N ALA A 240 -6.73 10.35 7.62
CA ALA A 240 -6.53 9.42 8.71
C ALA A 240 -5.38 8.44 8.43
N ILE A 241 -4.67 8.06 9.49
CA ILE A 241 -3.66 7.01 9.48
C ILE A 241 -4.14 5.91 10.44
N LEU A 242 -4.68 4.85 9.88
CA LEU A 242 -5.21 3.73 10.66
C LEU A 242 -4.08 2.75 10.97
N THR A 243 -3.72 2.62 12.23
CA THR A 243 -2.73 1.62 12.67
C THR A 243 -3.32 0.22 12.65
N VAL A 244 -2.56 -0.74 12.10
CA VAL A 244 -2.90 -2.16 12.05
C VAL A 244 -1.70 -2.93 12.58
N ASP A 245 -1.46 -2.81 13.88
CA ASP A 245 -0.18 -3.12 14.51
C ASP A 245 -0.27 -4.01 15.76
N GLY A 246 -1.47 -4.50 16.07
CA GLY A 246 -1.72 -5.29 17.25
C GLY A 246 -1.54 -4.52 18.57
N GLY A 247 -1.60 -3.18 18.51
CA GLY A 247 -1.43 -2.27 19.63
C GLY A 247 0.02 -1.85 19.89
N TYR A 248 0.94 -2.09 18.98
CA TYR A 248 2.37 -1.74 19.15
C TYR A 248 2.59 -0.28 19.53
N LEU A 249 1.83 0.66 18.97
CA LEU A 249 2.02 2.09 19.19
C LEU A 249 1.32 2.64 20.46
N VAL A 250 0.65 1.82 21.25
CA VAL A 250 -0.06 2.28 22.47
C VAL A 250 0.66 1.88 23.75
N VAL A 251 1.79 1.17 23.68
CA VAL A 251 2.59 0.71 24.83
C VAL A 251 4.06 1.03 24.61
#